data_b21f3e2255527e1523c04a12b645b6ca
#
_entry.id   b21f3e2255527e1523c04a12b645b6ca
#
_cell.length_a   1.000
_cell.length_b   1.000
_cell.length_c   1.000
_cell.angle_alpha   90.00
_cell.angle_beta   90.00
_cell.angle_gamma   90.00
#
_symmetry.space_group_name_H-M   'P 1'
#
loop_
_entity.id
_entity.type
_entity.pdbx_description
1 polymer ?
#
loop_
_entity_poly.entity_id
_entity_poly.type
_entity_poly.pdbx_seq_one_letter_code
_entity_poly.pdbx_strand_id
1 'polypeptide(L)'
;MISYDDFGPEKILEIYDPKVKLKAFLVIDNTALGPGKGGIRMTPSVTKEEVFRLARTMTWKCALAELPFGGAKSGIIASKEEIKNRERKRELLIAFGKALRGIAPEMYIAAPDVNTGEEEMRWFVEGNGNPRSTTGKPKDLGGLPHELGSTGYGVFHSTLVALEFLGLDIKDVSIAIEGFGNVGSFAAKFLAAKGARIVAVSDSKGCIYNKNGLDIEKLIEIKKETGKVTEYKDGEILPNTAIYGLEVDVLIPAALADVINESNVNEVKAKVIVEGANIPITLDAEKKLNERGVLIIPDFVANAGGVISSYAEYMGYDEKKAFRLIEEKIRKNTKVVLERAKEKKIPPREAALEIAKERVRKAMA
;
A
#
# COMPACT_ATOMS: atom_id res chain seq x y z
N MET A 1 9.09 -4.12 21.42
CA MET A 1 10.21 -3.22 21.85
C MET A 1 10.78 -2.57 20.61
N ILE A 2 11.06 -1.26 20.64
CA ILE A 2 11.69 -0.55 19.53
C ILE A 2 13.17 -0.92 19.51
N SER A 3 13.68 -1.36 18.35
CA SER A 3 15.11 -1.63 18.14
C SER A 3 15.75 -0.46 17.41
N TYR A 4 16.93 -0.05 17.87
CA TYR A 4 17.76 0.95 17.23
C TYR A 4 18.88 0.26 16.46
N ASP A 5 19.12 0.72 15.22
CA ASP A 5 20.21 0.22 14.38
C ASP A 5 20.82 1.38 13.56
N ASP A 6 21.74 1.08 12.66
CA ASP A 6 22.43 2.09 11.84
C ASP A 6 21.49 2.95 10.98
N PHE A 7 20.27 2.50 10.71
CA PHE A 7 19.28 3.22 9.92
C PHE A 7 18.34 4.12 10.72
N GLY A 8 18.25 3.92 12.04
CA GLY A 8 17.36 4.68 12.92
C GLY A 8 16.67 3.85 14.00
N PRO A 9 15.57 4.33 14.55
CA PRO A 9 14.87 5.59 14.24
C PRO A 9 15.64 6.83 14.69
N GLU A 10 15.60 7.91 13.88
CA GLU A 10 16.24 9.18 14.20
C GLU A 10 15.52 9.93 15.31
N LYS A 11 14.15 9.89 15.29
CA LYS A 11 13.33 10.58 16.28
C LYS A 11 12.08 9.77 16.63
N ILE A 12 11.77 9.77 17.91
CA ILE A 12 10.51 9.24 18.46
C ILE A 12 9.91 10.33 19.34
N LEU A 13 8.72 10.79 18.97
CA LEU A 13 7.98 11.80 19.71
C LEU A 13 6.70 11.20 20.26
N GLU A 14 6.45 11.44 21.53
CA GLU A 14 5.20 11.21 22.21
C GLU A 14 4.55 12.56 22.49
N ILE A 15 3.32 12.74 22.03
CA ILE A 15 2.64 14.03 22.01
C ILE A 15 1.37 13.93 22.83
N TYR A 16 1.24 14.85 23.78
CA TYR A 16 0.03 14.99 24.59
C TYR A 16 -0.41 16.47 24.60
N ASP A 17 -1.68 16.72 24.27
CA ASP A 17 -2.31 18.03 24.44
C ASP A 17 -3.42 17.92 25.49
N PRO A 18 -3.25 18.53 26.69
CA PRO A 18 -4.20 18.42 27.78
C PRO A 18 -5.55 19.12 27.50
N LYS A 19 -5.61 20.09 26.59
CA LYS A 19 -6.83 20.83 26.25
C LYS A 19 -7.82 19.96 25.51
N VAL A 20 -7.31 19.22 24.49
CA VAL A 20 -8.12 18.31 23.67
C VAL A 20 -7.87 16.84 24.00
N LYS A 21 -7.07 16.56 25.04
CA LYS A 21 -6.67 15.19 25.44
C LYS A 21 -6.12 14.37 24.26
N LEU A 22 -5.41 15.03 23.35
CA LEU A 22 -4.70 14.33 22.27
C LEU A 22 -3.62 13.42 22.86
N LYS A 23 -3.58 12.18 22.40
CA LYS A 23 -2.47 11.24 22.63
C LYS A 23 -2.00 10.73 21.28
N ALA A 24 -0.75 11.02 20.92
CA ALA A 24 -0.22 10.67 19.60
C ALA A 24 1.26 10.32 19.64
N PHE A 25 1.70 9.61 18.62
CA PHE A 25 3.10 9.25 18.38
C PHE A 25 3.52 9.72 16.99
N LEU A 26 4.76 10.17 16.86
CA LEU A 26 5.44 10.31 15.58
C LEU A 26 6.78 9.61 15.68
N VAL A 27 7.06 8.71 14.75
CA VAL A 27 8.38 8.12 14.54
C VAL A 27 8.90 8.58 13.19
N ILE A 28 10.05 9.23 13.20
CA ILE A 28 10.86 9.53 12.01
C ILE A 28 11.99 8.50 12.04
N ASP A 29 11.92 7.56 11.09
CA ASP A 29 12.84 6.45 11.06
C ASP A 29 14.17 6.83 10.42
N ASN A 30 14.11 7.45 9.24
CA ASN A 30 15.30 7.86 8.49
C ASN A 30 14.97 9.01 7.57
N THR A 31 15.86 10.01 7.49
CA THR A 31 15.70 11.21 6.63
C THR A 31 16.85 11.38 5.62
N ALA A 32 17.73 10.41 5.47
CA ALA A 32 18.88 10.52 4.55
C ALA A 32 18.50 10.80 3.10
N LEU A 33 17.36 10.28 2.63
CA LEU A 33 16.80 10.53 1.28
C LEU A 33 15.92 11.77 1.20
N GLY A 34 15.59 12.39 2.33
CA GLY A 34 14.68 13.54 2.43
C GLY A 34 13.72 13.40 3.61
N PRO A 35 12.74 14.32 3.76
CA PRO A 35 11.82 14.27 4.88
C PRO A 35 11.10 12.93 4.98
N GLY A 36 10.92 12.43 6.20
CA GLY A 36 10.24 11.17 6.45
C GLY A 36 8.78 11.22 5.97
N LYS A 37 8.40 10.30 5.08
CA LYS A 37 7.05 10.19 4.52
C LYS A 37 6.27 9.11 5.25
N GLY A 38 5.03 9.43 5.69
CA GLY A 38 4.18 8.42 6.29
C GLY A 38 2.81 8.90 6.73
N GLY A 39 1.84 7.99 6.79
CA GLY A 39 0.45 8.28 7.12
C GLY A 39 0.18 8.49 8.60
N ILE A 40 -0.93 9.16 8.90
CA ILE A 40 -1.49 9.34 10.24
C ILE A 40 -2.52 8.24 10.49
N ARG A 41 -2.17 7.24 11.29
CA ARG A 41 -3.09 6.17 11.71
C ARG A 41 -3.89 6.61 12.93
N MET A 42 -5.21 6.45 12.90
CA MET A 42 -6.07 6.80 14.03
C MET A 42 -6.85 5.57 14.47
N THR A 43 -6.47 4.95 15.58
CA THR A 43 -7.13 3.76 16.11
C THR A 43 -7.08 3.73 17.64
N PRO A 44 -7.96 2.96 18.31
CA PRO A 44 -7.91 2.82 19.78
C PRO A 44 -6.65 2.08 20.27
N SER A 45 -6.07 1.24 19.41
CA SER A 45 -5.01 0.31 19.78
C SER A 45 -3.63 0.65 19.22
N VAL A 46 -3.48 1.77 18.51
CA VAL A 46 -2.19 2.13 17.93
C VAL A 46 -1.14 2.33 19.02
N THR A 47 0.00 1.68 18.84
CA THR A 47 1.15 1.75 19.77
C THR A 47 2.37 2.38 19.11
N LYS A 48 3.27 2.84 19.93
CA LYS A 48 4.56 3.40 19.49
C LYS A 48 5.38 2.37 18.70
N GLU A 49 5.35 1.12 19.12
CA GLU A 49 6.02 0.00 18.45
C GLU A 49 5.43 -0.29 17.07
N GLU A 50 4.12 -0.21 16.93
CA GLU A 50 3.44 -0.33 15.64
C GLU A 50 3.85 0.81 14.70
N VAL A 51 3.81 2.04 15.19
CA VAL A 51 4.21 3.24 14.45
C VAL A 51 5.67 3.12 13.99
N PHE A 52 6.57 2.64 14.85
CA PHE A 52 7.98 2.40 14.48
C PHE A 52 8.13 1.39 13.34
N ARG A 53 7.48 0.23 13.43
CA ARG A 53 7.56 -0.79 12.37
C ARG A 53 7.06 -0.26 11.03
N LEU A 54 5.98 0.51 11.06
CA LEU A 54 5.43 1.13 9.86
C LEU A 54 6.32 2.25 9.31
N ALA A 55 6.97 3.04 10.17
CA ALA A 55 7.94 4.06 9.76
C ALA A 55 9.15 3.42 9.04
N ARG A 56 9.69 2.32 9.58
CA ARG A 56 10.77 1.53 8.97
C ARG A 56 10.36 0.97 7.59
N THR A 57 9.15 0.45 7.48
CA THR A 57 8.61 -0.01 6.19
C THR A 57 8.53 1.12 5.18
N MET A 58 8.16 2.33 5.61
CA MET A 58 8.15 3.51 4.73
C MET A 58 9.55 3.92 4.27
N THR A 59 10.58 3.80 5.11
CA THR A 59 11.99 4.01 4.70
C THR A 59 12.35 3.12 3.52
N TRP A 60 12.08 1.81 3.63
CA TRP A 60 12.39 0.87 2.55
C TRP A 60 11.56 1.10 1.30
N LYS A 61 10.27 1.39 1.48
CA LYS A 61 9.35 1.66 0.36
C LYS A 61 9.76 2.91 -0.44
N CYS A 62 10.07 4.01 0.24
CA CYS A 62 10.51 5.24 -0.42
C CYS A 62 11.87 5.07 -1.10
N ALA A 63 12.82 4.41 -0.42
CA ALA A 63 14.14 4.11 -0.98
C ALA A 63 14.04 3.24 -2.24
N LEU A 64 13.25 2.16 -2.19
CA LEU A 64 13.08 1.27 -3.34
C LEU A 64 12.37 1.98 -4.50
N ALA A 65 11.39 2.83 -4.22
CA ALA A 65 10.70 3.64 -5.24
C ALA A 65 11.56 4.80 -5.78
N GLU A 66 12.79 4.97 -5.32
CA GLU A 66 13.70 6.09 -5.69
C GLU A 66 13.04 7.46 -5.50
N LEU A 67 12.35 7.64 -4.37
CA LEU A 67 11.72 8.89 -4.01
C LEU A 67 12.65 9.71 -3.09
N PRO A 68 12.63 11.05 -3.19
CA PRO A 68 13.40 11.91 -2.29
C PRO A 68 12.68 12.07 -0.94
N PHE A 69 12.34 10.94 -0.34
CA PHE A 69 11.69 10.81 0.96
C PHE A 69 12.37 9.75 1.80
N GLY A 70 12.50 10.05 3.06
CA GLY A 70 12.78 9.05 4.08
C GLY A 70 11.53 8.33 4.55
N GLY A 71 11.60 7.68 5.69
CA GLY A 71 10.47 6.98 6.30
C GLY A 71 10.04 7.58 7.63
N ALA A 72 8.74 7.75 7.77
CA ALA A 72 8.11 8.12 9.04
C ALA A 72 6.71 7.50 9.14
N LYS A 73 6.13 7.57 10.31
CA LYS A 73 4.75 7.19 10.59
C LYS A 73 4.25 7.90 11.81
N SER A 74 2.96 8.17 11.87
CA SER A 74 2.35 8.68 13.08
C SER A 74 1.08 7.92 13.44
N GLY A 75 0.71 7.99 14.73
CA GLY A 75 -0.47 7.37 15.29
C GLY A 75 -1.18 8.30 16.26
N ILE A 76 -2.50 8.38 16.17
CA ILE A 76 -3.36 9.06 17.13
C ILE A 76 -4.22 8.00 17.82
N ILE A 77 -4.15 7.95 19.15
CA ILE A 77 -5.01 7.08 19.94
C ILE A 77 -6.39 7.76 20.05
N ALA A 78 -7.40 7.14 19.46
CA ALA A 78 -8.77 7.62 19.52
C ALA A 78 -9.75 6.44 19.64
N SER A 79 -10.77 6.57 20.49
CA SER A 79 -11.82 5.54 20.66
C SER A 79 -12.66 5.38 19.39
N LYS A 80 -13.42 4.28 19.29
CA LYS A 80 -14.31 4.06 18.16
C LYS A 80 -15.37 5.15 18.04
N GLU A 81 -15.82 5.72 19.16
CA GLU A 81 -16.78 6.82 19.25
C GLU A 81 -16.13 8.12 18.73
N GLU A 82 -14.92 8.43 19.16
CA GLU A 82 -14.17 9.62 18.70
C GLU A 82 -13.89 9.56 17.20
N ILE A 83 -13.53 8.38 16.67
CA ILE A 83 -13.30 8.16 15.24
C ILE A 83 -14.56 8.40 14.41
N LYS A 84 -15.74 8.08 14.92
CA LYS A 84 -17.03 8.33 14.26
C LYS A 84 -17.52 9.76 14.41
N ASN A 85 -17.02 10.51 15.39
CA ASN A 85 -17.42 11.88 15.66
C ASN A 85 -16.54 12.84 14.83
N ARG A 86 -17.11 13.43 13.79
CA ARG A 86 -16.41 14.32 12.86
C ARG A 86 -15.74 15.52 13.55
N GLU A 87 -16.47 16.21 14.45
CA GLU A 87 -15.93 17.37 15.15
C GLU A 87 -14.76 16.98 16.08
N ARG A 88 -14.90 15.86 16.75
CA ARG A 88 -13.85 15.34 17.61
C ARG A 88 -12.58 14.96 16.84
N LYS A 89 -12.72 14.29 15.68
CA LYS A 89 -11.60 14.02 14.79
C LYS A 89 -10.93 15.32 14.35
N ARG A 90 -11.71 16.33 13.97
CA ARG A 90 -11.20 17.63 13.57
C ARG A 90 -10.36 18.28 14.67
N GLU A 91 -10.86 18.32 15.91
CA GLU A 91 -10.10 18.84 17.06
C GLU A 91 -8.75 18.15 17.23
N LEU A 92 -8.74 16.80 17.19
CA LEU A 92 -7.52 15.99 17.35
C LEU A 92 -6.52 16.25 16.22
N LEU A 93 -6.96 16.32 14.96
CA LEU A 93 -6.07 16.55 13.81
C LEU A 93 -5.51 17.98 13.79
N ILE A 94 -6.30 18.98 14.14
CA ILE A 94 -5.82 20.37 14.29
C ILE A 94 -4.76 20.46 15.41
N ALA A 95 -5.04 19.86 16.58
CA ALA A 95 -4.09 19.83 17.68
C ALA A 95 -2.78 19.11 17.29
N PHE A 96 -2.88 17.98 16.60
CA PHE A 96 -1.74 17.25 16.10
C PHE A 96 -0.93 18.06 15.09
N GLY A 97 -1.59 18.72 14.13
CA GLY A 97 -0.93 19.62 13.19
C GLY A 97 -0.19 20.76 13.89
N LYS A 98 -0.82 21.38 14.91
CA LYS A 98 -0.17 22.44 15.73
C LYS A 98 1.07 21.94 16.46
N ALA A 99 0.99 20.72 17.04
CA ALA A 99 2.12 20.13 17.78
C ALA A 99 3.33 19.84 16.87
N LEU A 100 3.09 19.66 15.56
CA LEU A 100 4.16 19.36 14.60
C LEU A 100 4.64 20.58 13.78
N ARG A 101 4.31 21.80 14.20
CA ARG A 101 4.92 23.01 13.62
C ARG A 101 6.43 23.00 13.83
N GLY A 102 7.19 23.31 12.77
CA GLY A 102 8.66 23.23 12.79
C GLY A 102 9.24 21.80 12.64
N ILE A 103 8.37 20.79 12.57
CA ILE A 103 8.77 19.42 12.23
C ILE A 103 8.24 19.05 10.85
N ALA A 104 7.00 19.38 10.55
CA ALA A 104 6.40 19.19 9.24
C ALA A 104 6.26 20.55 8.53
N PRO A 105 6.73 20.69 7.27
CA PRO A 105 7.20 19.64 6.34
C PRO A 105 8.69 19.27 6.39
N GLU A 106 9.52 19.95 7.18
CA GLU A 106 10.99 19.88 7.11
C GLU A 106 11.54 18.46 7.36
N MET A 107 10.96 17.75 8.33
CA MET A 107 11.38 16.40 8.70
C MET A 107 10.30 15.34 8.52
N TYR A 108 9.03 15.75 8.41
CA TYR A 108 7.90 14.84 8.27
C TYR A 108 6.88 15.37 7.29
N ILE A 109 6.43 14.51 6.39
CA ILE A 109 5.31 14.78 5.47
C ILE A 109 4.23 13.74 5.73
N ALA A 110 3.11 14.20 6.27
CA ALA A 110 1.95 13.37 6.60
C ALA A 110 1.23 12.83 5.34
N ALA A 111 0.38 11.85 5.52
CA ALA A 111 -0.53 11.33 4.51
C ALA A 111 -1.73 10.66 5.19
N PRO A 112 -2.81 10.33 4.45
CA PRO A 112 -3.87 9.46 4.93
C PRO A 112 -3.37 8.05 5.29
N ASP A 113 -4.04 7.43 6.26
CA ASP A 113 -3.90 6.03 6.64
C ASP A 113 -5.23 5.54 7.27
N VAL A 114 -5.21 4.50 8.08
CA VAL A 114 -6.41 3.94 8.71
C VAL A 114 -7.20 5.03 9.47
N ASN A 115 -8.48 5.18 9.13
CA ASN A 115 -9.43 6.15 9.68
C ASN A 115 -9.06 7.64 9.46
N THR A 116 -8.17 7.93 8.52
CA THR A 116 -7.88 9.29 8.06
C THR A 116 -7.92 9.36 6.53
N GLY A 117 -8.40 10.46 5.98
CA GLY A 117 -8.56 10.70 4.56
C GLY A 117 -8.24 12.15 4.18
N GLU A 118 -8.75 12.60 3.05
CA GLU A 118 -8.52 13.95 2.53
C GLU A 118 -8.99 15.04 3.50
N GLU A 119 -10.14 14.83 4.15
CA GLU A 119 -10.69 15.79 5.10
C GLU A 119 -9.79 15.92 6.34
N GLU A 120 -9.29 14.81 6.86
CA GLU A 120 -8.35 14.80 7.98
C GLU A 120 -7.02 15.48 7.62
N MET A 121 -6.57 15.33 6.39
CA MET A 121 -5.37 16.04 5.93
C MET A 121 -5.62 17.55 5.84
N ARG A 122 -6.82 17.99 5.46
CA ARG A 122 -7.20 19.41 5.54
C ARG A 122 -7.08 19.94 6.97
N TRP A 123 -7.64 19.21 7.94
CA TRP A 123 -7.58 19.63 9.35
C TRP A 123 -6.15 19.63 9.91
N PHE A 124 -5.35 18.69 9.47
CA PHE A 124 -3.92 18.69 9.81
C PHE A 124 -3.22 19.93 9.28
N VAL A 125 -3.46 20.32 8.03
CA VAL A 125 -2.92 21.56 7.44
C VAL A 125 -3.44 22.80 8.17
N GLU A 126 -4.72 22.84 8.54
CA GLU A 126 -5.29 23.93 9.33
C GLU A 126 -4.52 24.13 10.66
N GLY A 127 -4.19 23.05 11.33
CA GLY A 127 -3.39 23.07 12.54
C GLY A 127 -1.92 23.45 12.30
N ASN A 128 -1.29 22.84 11.31
CA ASN A 128 0.13 23.04 11.01
C ASN A 128 0.43 24.42 10.40
N GLY A 129 -0.44 24.89 9.51
CA GLY A 129 -0.30 26.17 8.80
C GLY A 129 0.45 26.08 7.48
N ASN A 130 0.98 24.91 7.08
CA ASN A 130 1.73 24.75 5.83
C ASN A 130 1.11 23.64 4.96
N PRO A 131 0.57 23.93 3.76
CA PRO A 131 -0.01 22.93 2.87
C PRO A 131 0.97 21.85 2.38
N ARG A 132 2.27 22.09 2.45
CA ARG A 132 3.30 21.10 2.12
C ARG A 132 3.56 20.09 3.23
N SER A 133 2.98 20.29 4.42
CA SER A 133 3.14 19.36 5.55
C SER A 133 2.47 18.00 5.33
N THR A 134 1.64 17.86 4.30
CA THR A 134 0.92 16.62 4.00
C THR A 134 0.67 16.42 2.50
N THR A 135 0.41 15.18 2.12
CA THR A 135 -0.15 14.78 0.82
C THR A 135 -1.43 13.98 1.03
N GLY A 136 -2.17 13.71 -0.06
CA GLY A 136 -3.52 13.12 0.03
C GLY A 136 -4.52 14.10 0.62
N LYS A 137 -4.28 15.39 0.40
CA LYS A 137 -5.16 16.49 0.79
C LYS A 137 -6.17 16.77 -0.31
N PRO A 138 -7.26 17.51 -0.03
CA PRO A 138 -8.25 17.88 -1.03
C PRO A 138 -7.66 18.71 -2.17
N LYS A 139 -8.32 18.65 -3.33
CA LYS A 139 -7.88 19.29 -4.57
C LYS A 139 -7.69 20.80 -4.45
N ASP A 140 -8.53 21.50 -3.70
CA ASP A 140 -8.42 22.94 -3.45
C ASP A 140 -7.19 23.34 -2.63
N LEU A 141 -6.56 22.38 -1.94
CA LEU A 141 -5.26 22.53 -1.29
C LEU A 141 -4.09 21.99 -2.14
N GLY A 142 -4.33 21.71 -3.42
CA GLY A 142 -3.33 21.17 -4.34
C GLY A 142 -3.14 19.67 -4.24
N GLY A 143 -4.13 18.94 -3.72
CA GLY A 143 -4.13 17.47 -3.66
C GLY A 143 -4.42 16.82 -5.01
N LEU A 144 -3.93 15.60 -5.20
CA LEU A 144 -4.36 14.70 -6.27
C LEU A 144 -5.50 13.83 -5.75
N PRO A 145 -6.58 13.60 -6.54
CA PRO A 145 -7.69 12.76 -6.11
C PRO A 145 -7.23 11.36 -5.70
N HIS A 146 -7.65 10.89 -4.53
CA HIS A 146 -7.33 9.55 -4.04
C HIS A 146 -7.98 8.44 -4.89
N GLU A 147 -9.04 8.77 -5.61
CA GLU A 147 -9.83 7.89 -6.48
C GLU A 147 -9.13 7.52 -7.81
N LEU A 148 -7.90 8.01 -8.03
CA LEU A 148 -7.14 7.70 -9.26
C LEU A 148 -6.72 6.22 -9.38
N GLY A 149 -6.80 5.43 -8.32
CA GLY A 149 -6.39 4.04 -8.34
C GLY A 149 -4.88 3.83 -8.49
N SER A 150 -4.07 4.78 -8.04
CA SER A 150 -2.61 4.80 -8.19
C SER A 150 -1.93 3.53 -7.67
N THR A 151 -2.40 2.97 -6.55
CA THR A 151 -1.88 1.71 -6.02
C THR A 151 -2.22 0.53 -6.93
N GLY A 152 -3.49 0.42 -7.38
CA GLY A 152 -3.92 -0.61 -8.32
C GLY A 152 -3.19 -0.53 -9.66
N TYR A 153 -2.88 0.69 -10.13
CA TYR A 153 -2.06 0.90 -11.33
C TYR A 153 -0.61 0.43 -11.13
N GLY A 154 -0.03 0.62 -9.95
CA GLY A 154 1.27 0.05 -9.58
C GLY A 154 1.25 -1.48 -9.60
N VAL A 155 0.24 -2.09 -8.97
CA VAL A 155 0.04 -3.56 -8.96
C VAL A 155 -0.10 -4.10 -10.39
N PHE A 156 -0.88 -3.43 -11.24
CA PHE A 156 -1.00 -3.77 -12.66
C PHE A 156 0.37 -3.80 -13.37
N HIS A 157 1.17 -2.74 -13.27
CA HIS A 157 2.48 -2.69 -13.92
C HIS A 157 3.48 -3.71 -13.34
N SER A 158 3.44 -3.93 -12.04
CA SER A 158 4.24 -4.96 -11.39
C SER A 158 3.88 -6.36 -11.86
N THR A 159 2.57 -6.64 -12.07
CA THR A 159 2.08 -7.89 -12.65
C THR A 159 2.61 -8.09 -14.07
N LEU A 160 2.54 -7.04 -14.91
CA LEU A 160 3.09 -7.13 -16.28
C LEU A 160 4.57 -7.49 -16.29
N VAL A 161 5.37 -6.84 -15.43
CA VAL A 161 6.82 -7.13 -15.36
C VAL A 161 7.08 -8.54 -14.84
N ALA A 162 6.30 -9.04 -13.87
CA ALA A 162 6.42 -10.42 -13.38
C ALA A 162 6.13 -11.44 -14.49
N LEU A 163 5.10 -11.21 -15.30
CA LEU A 163 4.77 -12.06 -16.46
C LEU A 163 5.84 -11.98 -17.55
N GLU A 164 6.29 -10.79 -17.91
CA GLU A 164 7.42 -10.59 -18.86
C GLU A 164 8.68 -11.34 -18.40
N PHE A 165 9.01 -11.30 -17.12
CA PHE A 165 10.14 -12.00 -16.53
C PHE A 165 10.04 -13.53 -16.66
N LEU A 166 8.82 -14.07 -16.62
CA LEU A 166 8.54 -15.50 -16.81
C LEU A 166 8.29 -15.89 -18.28
N GLY A 167 8.26 -14.93 -19.20
CA GLY A 167 7.97 -15.17 -20.61
C GLY A 167 6.50 -15.53 -20.88
N LEU A 168 5.57 -15.06 -20.03
CA LEU A 168 4.12 -15.30 -20.16
C LEU A 168 3.42 -14.10 -20.79
N ASP A 169 2.48 -14.36 -21.72
CA ASP A 169 1.61 -13.31 -22.25
C ASP A 169 0.42 -13.08 -21.30
N ILE A 170 0.11 -11.82 -21.04
CA ILE A 170 -1.02 -11.41 -20.19
C ILE A 170 -2.35 -11.96 -20.65
N LYS A 171 -2.52 -12.21 -21.96
CA LYS A 171 -3.75 -12.73 -22.55
C LYS A 171 -3.97 -14.23 -22.28
N ASP A 172 -2.89 -14.95 -22.00
CA ASP A 172 -2.93 -16.41 -21.82
C ASP A 172 -3.04 -16.80 -20.34
N VAL A 173 -2.94 -15.83 -19.41
CA VAL A 173 -2.96 -16.11 -17.96
C VAL A 173 -4.34 -15.89 -17.34
N SER A 174 -4.60 -16.70 -16.31
CA SER A 174 -5.75 -16.58 -15.42
C SER A 174 -5.35 -15.83 -14.14
N ILE A 175 -6.16 -14.87 -13.73
CA ILE A 175 -5.88 -14.02 -12.56
C ILE A 175 -7.02 -14.09 -11.56
N ALA A 176 -6.70 -14.27 -10.28
CA ALA A 176 -7.60 -14.12 -9.15
C ALA A 176 -7.19 -12.90 -8.30
N ILE A 177 -8.18 -12.12 -7.85
CA ILE A 177 -7.95 -10.91 -7.04
C ILE A 177 -8.72 -11.01 -5.73
N GLU A 178 -8.01 -11.13 -4.63
CA GLU A 178 -8.59 -11.11 -3.28
C GLU A 178 -8.73 -9.67 -2.81
N GLY A 179 -9.97 -9.27 -2.49
CA GLY A 179 -10.28 -7.90 -2.13
C GLY A 179 -10.66 -7.03 -3.35
N PHE A 180 -11.92 -6.60 -3.39
CA PHE A 180 -12.45 -5.73 -4.46
C PHE A 180 -12.78 -4.33 -3.93
N GLY A 181 -11.81 -3.78 -3.18
CA GLY A 181 -11.76 -2.39 -2.75
C GLY A 181 -11.02 -1.51 -3.77
N ASN A 182 -10.49 -0.36 -3.33
CA ASN A 182 -9.78 0.57 -4.21
C ASN A 182 -8.62 -0.12 -4.98
N VAL A 183 -7.74 -0.84 -4.30
CA VAL A 183 -6.58 -1.47 -4.96
C VAL A 183 -7.00 -2.57 -5.93
N GLY A 184 -7.83 -3.53 -5.48
CA GLY A 184 -8.19 -4.69 -6.29
C GLY A 184 -9.08 -4.33 -7.48
N SER A 185 -10.05 -3.43 -7.34
CA SER A 185 -10.93 -3.04 -8.43
C SER A 185 -10.19 -2.28 -9.54
N PHE A 186 -9.27 -1.38 -9.19
CA PHE A 186 -8.43 -0.69 -10.17
C PHE A 186 -7.40 -1.63 -10.82
N ALA A 187 -6.77 -2.52 -10.06
CA ALA A 187 -5.89 -3.54 -10.63
C ALA A 187 -6.64 -4.41 -11.64
N ALA A 188 -7.84 -4.91 -11.26
CA ALA A 188 -8.71 -5.68 -12.16
C ALA A 188 -9.03 -4.91 -13.44
N LYS A 189 -9.44 -3.63 -13.31
CA LYS A 189 -9.78 -2.77 -14.45
C LYS A 189 -8.61 -2.62 -15.43
N PHE A 190 -7.42 -2.30 -14.94
CA PHE A 190 -6.25 -2.10 -15.80
C PHE A 190 -5.77 -3.41 -16.43
N LEU A 191 -5.80 -4.52 -15.68
CA LEU A 191 -5.43 -5.84 -16.18
C LEU A 191 -6.41 -6.33 -17.27
N ALA A 192 -7.73 -6.21 -17.04
CA ALA A 192 -8.75 -6.57 -18.00
C ALA A 192 -8.66 -5.73 -19.28
N ALA A 193 -8.44 -4.41 -19.16
CA ALA A 193 -8.23 -3.52 -20.32
C ALA A 193 -6.98 -3.91 -21.14
N LYS A 194 -6.01 -4.61 -20.55
CA LYS A 194 -4.83 -5.16 -21.23
C LYS A 194 -5.06 -6.55 -21.83
N GLY A 195 -6.24 -7.13 -21.62
CA GLY A 195 -6.64 -8.42 -22.12
C GLY A 195 -6.43 -9.60 -21.16
N ALA A 196 -6.13 -9.34 -19.89
CA ALA A 196 -6.05 -10.38 -18.88
C ALA A 196 -7.41 -11.05 -18.64
N ARG A 197 -7.42 -12.37 -18.42
CA ARG A 197 -8.59 -13.11 -18.02
C ARG A 197 -8.71 -13.16 -16.50
N ILE A 198 -9.47 -12.23 -15.91
CA ILE A 198 -9.78 -12.22 -14.50
C ILE A 198 -10.87 -13.26 -14.25
N VAL A 199 -10.51 -14.37 -13.59
CA VAL A 199 -11.41 -15.50 -13.38
C VAL A 199 -12.09 -15.50 -12.02
N ALA A 200 -11.51 -14.83 -11.02
CA ALA A 200 -12.06 -14.76 -9.68
C ALA A 200 -11.82 -13.41 -9.03
N VAL A 201 -12.80 -12.96 -8.28
CA VAL A 201 -12.71 -11.78 -7.42
C VAL A 201 -13.42 -12.07 -6.11
N SER A 202 -12.85 -11.66 -4.97
CA SER A 202 -13.51 -11.80 -3.68
C SER A 202 -13.64 -10.47 -2.92
N ASP A 203 -14.59 -10.44 -2.01
CA ASP A 203 -14.73 -9.42 -0.97
C ASP A 203 -15.12 -10.05 0.37
N SER A 204 -15.44 -9.25 1.39
CA SER A 204 -15.83 -9.74 2.71
C SER A 204 -17.14 -10.57 2.71
N LYS A 205 -17.88 -10.63 1.59
CA LYS A 205 -19.18 -11.32 1.47
C LYS A 205 -19.08 -12.63 0.69
N GLY A 206 -17.99 -12.86 -0.03
CA GLY A 206 -17.76 -14.08 -0.80
C GLY A 206 -16.81 -13.87 -1.96
N CYS A 207 -16.68 -14.90 -2.78
CA CYS A 207 -15.92 -14.92 -4.01
C CYS A 207 -16.85 -15.21 -5.17
N ILE A 208 -16.66 -14.50 -6.28
CA ILE A 208 -17.29 -14.85 -7.57
C ILE A 208 -16.24 -15.44 -8.49
N TYR A 209 -16.54 -16.59 -9.08
CA TYR A 209 -15.64 -17.32 -9.96
C TYR A 209 -16.29 -17.64 -11.29
N ASN A 210 -15.58 -17.41 -12.40
CA ASN A 210 -15.95 -17.86 -13.73
C ASN A 210 -14.67 -18.21 -14.50
N LYS A 211 -14.49 -19.50 -14.83
CA LYS A 211 -13.30 -19.97 -15.57
C LYS A 211 -13.09 -19.30 -16.93
N ASN A 212 -14.15 -18.80 -17.55
CA ASN A 212 -14.12 -18.11 -18.84
C ASN A 212 -13.75 -16.61 -18.71
N GLY A 213 -13.67 -16.09 -17.48
CA GLY A 213 -13.42 -14.70 -17.17
C GLY A 213 -14.67 -13.94 -16.72
N LEU A 214 -14.45 -12.89 -15.94
CA LEU A 214 -15.48 -11.98 -15.43
C LEU A 214 -15.46 -10.69 -16.24
N ASP A 215 -16.64 -10.13 -16.53
CA ASP A 215 -16.78 -8.77 -17.03
C ASP A 215 -16.52 -7.78 -15.88
N ILE A 216 -15.33 -7.20 -15.88
CA ILE A 216 -14.87 -6.37 -14.77
C ILE A 216 -15.59 -5.02 -14.71
N GLU A 217 -16.00 -4.44 -15.85
CA GLU A 217 -16.75 -3.17 -15.84
C GLU A 217 -18.11 -3.40 -15.20
N LYS A 218 -18.85 -4.41 -15.63
CA LYS A 218 -20.13 -4.82 -15.04
C LYS A 218 -19.99 -5.19 -13.55
N LEU A 219 -18.91 -5.89 -13.16
CA LEU A 219 -18.67 -6.26 -11.77
C LEU A 219 -18.42 -5.04 -10.88
N ILE A 220 -17.70 -4.02 -11.37
CA ILE A 220 -17.47 -2.75 -10.65
C ILE A 220 -18.80 -2.02 -10.43
N GLU A 221 -19.68 -1.96 -11.45
CA GLU A 221 -21.00 -1.34 -11.33
C GLU A 221 -21.85 -2.06 -10.27
N ILE A 222 -21.95 -3.39 -10.37
CA ILE A 222 -22.68 -4.22 -9.38
C ILE A 222 -22.14 -4.00 -7.97
N LYS A 223 -20.82 -4.01 -7.81
CA LYS A 223 -20.19 -3.77 -6.51
C LYS A 223 -20.51 -2.38 -5.95
N LYS A 224 -20.54 -1.36 -6.81
CA LYS A 224 -20.91 0.01 -6.42
C LYS A 224 -22.37 0.13 -5.98
N GLU A 225 -23.28 -0.56 -6.68
CA GLU A 225 -24.71 -0.52 -6.38
C GLU A 225 -25.10 -1.35 -5.16
N THR A 226 -24.53 -2.55 -5.04
CA THR A 226 -24.98 -3.56 -4.06
C THR A 226 -24.04 -3.70 -2.84
N GLY A 227 -22.81 -3.21 -2.97
CA GLY A 227 -21.77 -3.41 -1.97
C GLY A 227 -21.14 -4.82 -1.98
N LYS A 228 -21.52 -5.72 -2.91
CA LYS A 228 -21.10 -7.14 -2.91
C LYS A 228 -20.71 -7.61 -4.31
N VAL A 229 -19.61 -8.36 -4.43
CA VAL A 229 -19.24 -9.02 -5.70
C VAL A 229 -20.11 -10.24 -6.00
N THR A 230 -20.71 -10.85 -4.99
CA THR A 230 -21.57 -12.05 -5.09
C THR A 230 -22.92 -11.79 -5.74
N GLU A 231 -23.29 -10.54 -6.01
CA GLU A 231 -24.49 -10.19 -6.77
C GLU A 231 -24.29 -10.27 -8.30
N TYR A 232 -23.06 -10.50 -8.75
CA TYR A 232 -22.76 -10.77 -10.15
C TYR A 232 -23.33 -12.14 -10.57
N LYS A 233 -24.06 -12.19 -11.70
CA LYS A 233 -24.88 -13.38 -12.05
C LYS A 233 -24.16 -14.40 -12.93
N ASP A 234 -23.11 -13.98 -13.65
CA ASP A 234 -22.43 -14.83 -14.64
C ASP A 234 -21.21 -15.55 -14.03
N GLY A 235 -21.41 -16.23 -12.88
CA GLY A 235 -20.35 -16.96 -12.20
C GLY A 235 -20.85 -17.79 -11.02
N GLU A 236 -19.96 -18.59 -10.48
CA GLU A 236 -20.19 -19.41 -9.30
C GLU A 236 -19.84 -18.61 -8.03
N ILE A 237 -20.73 -18.66 -7.05
CA ILE A 237 -20.49 -18.02 -5.74
C ILE A 237 -19.80 -19.03 -4.81
N LEU A 238 -18.63 -18.66 -4.32
CA LEU A 238 -17.81 -19.43 -3.41
C LEU A 238 -17.58 -18.66 -2.09
N PRO A 239 -17.17 -19.36 -1.01
CA PRO A 239 -16.64 -18.68 0.17
C PRO A 239 -15.46 -17.76 -0.21
N ASN A 240 -15.31 -16.62 0.47
CA ASN A 240 -14.23 -15.67 0.15
C ASN A 240 -12.83 -16.29 0.26
N THR A 241 -12.62 -17.24 1.16
CA THR A 241 -11.34 -17.95 1.34
C THR A 241 -11.03 -18.94 0.23
N ALA A 242 -12.03 -19.40 -0.54
CA ALA A 242 -11.81 -20.34 -1.65
C ALA A 242 -10.87 -19.79 -2.73
N ILE A 243 -10.74 -18.46 -2.83
CA ILE A 243 -9.91 -17.80 -3.84
C ILE A 243 -8.44 -18.21 -3.78
N TYR A 244 -7.92 -18.57 -2.60
CA TYR A 244 -6.52 -18.99 -2.44
C TYR A 244 -6.24 -20.36 -3.06
N GLY A 245 -7.24 -21.26 -3.05
CA GLY A 245 -7.13 -22.61 -3.61
C GLY A 245 -7.46 -22.75 -5.09
N LEU A 246 -7.84 -21.68 -5.77
CA LEU A 246 -8.14 -21.71 -7.20
C LEU A 246 -6.87 -21.97 -8.03
N GLU A 247 -7.03 -22.77 -9.08
CA GLU A 247 -5.96 -23.02 -10.06
C GLU A 247 -5.86 -21.82 -11.02
N VAL A 248 -5.02 -20.86 -10.64
CA VAL A 248 -4.78 -19.64 -11.41
C VAL A 248 -3.28 -19.41 -11.62
N ASP A 249 -2.93 -18.68 -12.66
CA ASP A 249 -1.52 -18.32 -12.90
C ASP A 249 -1.06 -17.22 -11.95
N VAL A 250 -1.92 -16.22 -11.70
CA VAL A 250 -1.61 -15.07 -10.84
C VAL A 250 -2.67 -14.91 -9.75
N LEU A 251 -2.23 -14.73 -8.51
CA LEU A 251 -3.06 -14.34 -7.37
C LEU A 251 -2.62 -12.94 -6.89
N ILE A 252 -3.59 -12.03 -6.71
CA ILE A 252 -3.35 -10.68 -6.21
C ILE A 252 -4.11 -10.49 -4.89
N PRO A 253 -3.47 -10.69 -3.73
CA PRO A 253 -4.06 -10.35 -2.44
C PRO A 253 -4.03 -8.82 -2.26
N ALA A 254 -5.22 -8.19 -2.19
CA ALA A 254 -5.39 -6.74 -2.21
C ALA A 254 -6.33 -6.20 -1.11
N ALA A 255 -6.67 -7.00 -0.08
CA ALA A 255 -7.56 -6.57 0.99
C ALA A 255 -6.84 -6.29 2.30
N LEU A 256 -6.38 -7.33 2.99
CA LEU A 256 -5.89 -7.24 4.37
C LEU A 256 -4.49 -7.85 4.53
N ALA A 257 -3.86 -7.55 5.68
CA ALA A 257 -2.65 -8.22 6.09
C ALA A 257 -2.93 -9.68 6.49
N ASP A 258 -1.90 -10.53 6.39
CA ASP A 258 -1.85 -11.92 6.89
C ASP A 258 -2.99 -12.83 6.36
N VAL A 259 -3.54 -12.52 5.17
CA VAL A 259 -4.61 -13.32 4.55
C VAL A 259 -4.09 -14.67 4.03
N ILE A 260 -2.81 -14.76 3.68
CA ILE A 260 -2.12 -16.02 3.39
C ILE A 260 -1.17 -16.29 4.56
N ASN A 261 -1.42 -17.38 5.26
CA ASN A 261 -0.73 -17.74 6.48
C ASN A 261 -0.59 -19.27 6.59
N GLU A 262 -0.10 -19.77 7.71
CA GLU A 262 0.19 -21.18 7.95
C GLU A 262 -1.04 -22.09 7.80
N SER A 263 -2.25 -21.55 7.97
CA SER A 263 -3.50 -22.34 7.88
C SER A 263 -3.94 -22.63 6.44
N ASN A 264 -3.58 -21.75 5.47
CA ASN A 264 -4.05 -21.85 4.09
C ASN A 264 -2.94 -21.85 3.03
N VAL A 265 -1.69 -21.64 3.40
CA VAL A 265 -0.55 -21.59 2.48
C VAL A 265 -0.43 -22.85 1.59
N ASN A 266 -0.80 -24.01 2.11
CA ASN A 266 -0.74 -25.27 1.36
C ASN A 266 -1.82 -25.36 0.26
N GLU A 267 -2.90 -24.58 0.37
CA GLU A 267 -3.98 -24.53 -0.62
C GLU A 267 -3.62 -23.65 -1.83
N VAL A 268 -2.66 -22.72 -1.67
CA VAL A 268 -2.27 -21.80 -2.73
C VAL A 268 -1.69 -22.55 -3.92
N LYS A 269 -2.29 -22.36 -5.10
CA LYS A 269 -1.90 -23.00 -6.37
C LYS A 269 -1.33 -22.03 -7.39
N ALA A 270 -1.42 -20.75 -7.15
CA ALA A 270 -0.91 -19.71 -8.04
C ALA A 270 0.61 -19.87 -8.27
N LYS A 271 1.05 -19.61 -9.50
CA LYS A 271 2.47 -19.59 -9.88
C LYS A 271 3.15 -18.27 -9.52
N VAL A 272 2.36 -17.19 -9.54
CA VAL A 272 2.79 -15.83 -9.25
C VAL A 272 1.85 -15.22 -8.23
N ILE A 273 2.41 -14.54 -7.23
CA ILE A 273 1.65 -13.70 -6.31
C ILE A 273 2.17 -12.26 -6.41
N VAL A 274 1.26 -11.30 -6.60
CA VAL A 274 1.61 -9.87 -6.62
C VAL A 274 0.87 -9.18 -5.48
N GLU A 275 1.60 -8.76 -4.47
CA GLU A 275 1.03 -8.24 -3.23
C GLU A 275 0.48 -6.82 -3.40
N GLY A 276 -0.84 -6.70 -3.50
CA GLY A 276 -1.55 -5.41 -3.57
C GLY A 276 -1.81 -4.80 -2.20
N ALA A 277 -2.14 -5.60 -1.19
CA ALA A 277 -2.26 -5.16 0.21
C ALA A 277 -0.87 -5.02 0.87
N ASN A 278 -0.83 -4.41 2.04
CA ASN A 278 0.41 -4.38 2.84
C ASN A 278 0.50 -5.66 3.66
N ILE A 279 1.64 -6.35 3.55
CA ILE A 279 1.99 -7.58 4.28
C ILE A 279 0.85 -8.63 4.19
N PRO A 280 0.35 -8.98 3.00
CA PRO A 280 -0.77 -9.92 2.89
C PRO A 280 -0.38 -11.38 3.17
N ILE A 281 0.92 -11.68 3.17
CA ILE A 281 1.48 -13.01 3.41
C ILE A 281 2.34 -12.97 4.66
N THR A 282 2.14 -13.92 5.60
CA THR A 282 3.06 -14.07 6.74
C THR A 282 4.45 -14.53 6.28
N LEU A 283 5.50 -14.17 7.02
CA LEU A 283 6.88 -14.51 6.63
C LEU A 283 7.09 -16.02 6.50
N ASP A 284 6.48 -16.82 7.37
CA ASP A 284 6.60 -18.27 7.33
C ASP A 284 5.84 -18.87 6.14
N ALA A 285 4.68 -18.32 5.79
CA ALA A 285 3.94 -18.70 4.59
C ALA A 285 4.70 -18.31 3.33
N GLU A 286 5.27 -17.09 3.27
CA GLU A 286 6.08 -16.62 2.14
C GLU A 286 7.28 -17.54 1.90
N LYS A 287 7.98 -17.95 2.97
CA LYS A 287 9.08 -18.90 2.87
C LYS A 287 8.65 -20.24 2.24
N LYS A 288 7.55 -20.81 2.70
CA LYS A 288 6.99 -22.07 2.14
C LYS A 288 6.60 -21.91 0.66
N LEU A 289 6.02 -20.79 0.27
CA LEU A 289 5.68 -20.52 -1.13
C LEU A 289 6.92 -20.38 -2.01
N ASN A 290 7.95 -19.68 -1.53
CA ASN A 290 9.24 -19.57 -2.23
C ASN A 290 9.92 -20.94 -2.40
N GLU A 291 9.90 -21.80 -1.38
CA GLU A 291 10.42 -23.19 -1.45
C GLU A 291 9.66 -24.04 -2.49
N ARG A 292 8.39 -23.74 -2.73
CA ARG A 292 7.55 -24.35 -3.78
C ARG A 292 7.76 -23.74 -5.18
N GLY A 293 8.62 -22.73 -5.29
CA GLY A 293 8.90 -22.04 -6.56
C GLY A 293 7.86 -21.02 -6.99
N VAL A 294 6.98 -20.57 -6.09
CA VAL A 294 6.02 -19.49 -6.37
C VAL A 294 6.78 -18.16 -6.43
N LEU A 295 6.63 -17.43 -7.53
CA LEU A 295 7.21 -16.10 -7.67
C LEU A 295 6.36 -15.07 -6.91
N ILE A 296 6.93 -14.43 -5.89
CA ILE A 296 6.21 -13.43 -5.09
C ILE A 296 6.81 -12.05 -5.32
N ILE A 297 5.99 -11.11 -5.80
CA ILE A 297 6.36 -9.70 -5.88
C ILE A 297 5.90 -9.02 -4.60
N PRO A 298 6.81 -8.58 -3.72
CA PRO A 298 6.46 -8.08 -2.40
C PRO A 298 5.71 -6.74 -2.44
N ASP A 299 4.92 -6.49 -1.42
CA ASP A 299 4.02 -5.35 -1.27
C ASP A 299 4.70 -3.99 -1.50
N PHE A 300 5.82 -3.73 -0.85
CA PHE A 300 6.52 -2.43 -0.97
C PHE A 300 7.18 -2.21 -2.34
N VAL A 301 7.19 -3.23 -3.22
CA VAL A 301 7.51 -3.14 -4.65
C VAL A 301 6.24 -2.87 -5.45
N ALA A 302 5.25 -3.77 -5.35
CA ALA A 302 4.06 -3.78 -6.20
C ALA A 302 3.09 -2.63 -5.89
N ASN A 303 2.83 -2.36 -4.60
CA ASN A 303 1.85 -1.37 -4.17
C ASN A 303 2.42 0.04 -3.94
N ALA A 304 3.66 0.31 -4.36
CA ALA A 304 4.30 1.62 -4.18
C ALA A 304 3.68 2.74 -5.03
N GLY A 305 2.73 2.43 -5.92
CA GLY A 305 2.02 3.43 -6.73
C GLY A 305 1.39 4.56 -5.91
N GLY A 306 0.86 4.26 -4.71
CA GLY A 306 0.29 5.25 -3.81
C GLY A 306 1.31 6.26 -3.29
N VAL A 307 2.50 5.83 -2.87
CA VAL A 307 3.54 6.74 -2.38
C VAL A 307 4.20 7.52 -3.54
N ILE A 308 4.27 6.93 -4.73
CA ILE A 308 4.73 7.62 -5.95
C ILE A 308 3.74 8.72 -6.35
N SER A 309 2.43 8.46 -6.27
CA SER A 309 1.38 9.47 -6.46
C SER A 309 1.48 10.60 -5.41
N SER A 310 1.73 10.25 -4.15
CA SER A 310 1.99 11.25 -3.09
C SER A 310 3.19 12.14 -3.43
N TYR A 311 4.25 11.58 -4.00
CA TYR A 311 5.38 12.38 -4.47
C TYR A 311 4.99 13.29 -5.64
N ALA A 312 4.22 12.79 -6.59
CA ALA A 312 3.73 13.60 -7.71
C ALA A 312 2.89 14.81 -7.22
N GLU A 313 2.00 14.57 -6.24
CA GLU A 313 1.25 15.63 -5.56
C GLU A 313 2.18 16.64 -4.88
N TYR A 314 3.17 16.17 -4.11
CA TYR A 314 4.12 17.02 -3.41
C TYR A 314 4.91 17.93 -4.35
N MET A 315 5.17 17.46 -5.57
CA MET A 315 5.83 18.22 -6.65
C MET A 315 4.88 19.09 -7.46
N GLY A 316 3.57 19.04 -7.20
CA GLY A 316 2.57 19.78 -7.97
C GLY A 316 2.37 19.26 -9.40
N TYR A 317 2.61 17.96 -9.63
CA TYR A 317 2.40 17.35 -10.93
C TYR A 317 0.90 17.03 -11.14
N ASP A 318 0.47 17.04 -12.40
CA ASP A 318 -0.86 16.61 -12.79
C ASP A 318 -1.03 15.08 -12.76
N GLU A 319 -2.27 14.62 -12.88
CA GLU A 319 -2.63 13.20 -12.87
C GLU A 319 -1.89 12.41 -13.96
N LYS A 320 -1.81 12.97 -15.18
CA LYS A 320 -1.16 12.31 -16.31
C LYS A 320 0.35 12.08 -16.07
N LYS A 321 1.01 13.05 -15.45
CA LYS A 321 2.42 12.93 -15.07
C LYS A 321 2.60 11.98 -13.90
N ALA A 322 1.66 11.95 -12.94
CA ALA A 322 1.65 11.00 -11.84
C ALA A 322 1.57 9.55 -12.34
N PHE A 323 0.65 9.23 -13.24
CA PHE A 323 0.53 7.90 -13.84
C PHE A 323 1.78 7.47 -14.60
N ARG A 324 2.37 8.35 -15.42
CA ARG A 324 3.64 8.06 -16.12
C ARG A 324 4.77 7.75 -15.14
N LEU A 325 4.85 8.51 -14.06
CA LEU A 325 5.87 8.30 -13.03
C LEU A 325 5.67 6.97 -12.28
N ILE A 326 4.42 6.59 -12.01
CA ILE A 326 4.10 5.29 -11.40
C ILE A 326 4.53 4.16 -12.32
N GLU A 327 4.13 4.19 -13.59
CA GLU A 327 4.52 3.20 -14.58
C GLU A 327 6.05 3.04 -14.66
N GLU A 328 6.77 4.14 -14.89
CA GLU A 328 8.23 4.15 -15.02
C GLU A 328 8.91 3.52 -13.79
N LYS A 329 8.57 4.01 -12.60
CA LYS A 329 9.23 3.58 -11.36
C LYS A 329 8.86 2.16 -10.96
N ILE A 330 7.59 1.78 -11.06
CA ILE A 330 7.15 0.42 -10.72
C ILE A 330 7.78 -0.59 -11.67
N ARG A 331 7.72 -0.37 -12.98
CA ARG A 331 8.31 -1.28 -13.96
C ARG A 331 9.82 -1.43 -13.75
N LYS A 332 10.53 -0.31 -13.62
CA LYS A 332 11.98 -0.30 -13.35
C LYS A 332 12.32 -1.08 -12.08
N ASN A 333 11.67 -0.75 -10.97
CA ASN A 333 12.02 -1.33 -9.67
C ASN A 333 11.63 -2.80 -9.57
N THR A 334 10.48 -3.21 -10.11
CA THR A 334 10.09 -4.63 -10.16
C THR A 334 11.12 -5.42 -10.97
N LYS A 335 11.54 -4.91 -12.14
CA LYS A 335 12.56 -5.56 -12.96
C LYS A 335 13.90 -5.71 -12.22
N VAL A 336 14.41 -4.64 -11.62
CA VAL A 336 15.69 -4.65 -10.88
C VAL A 336 15.64 -5.63 -9.70
N VAL A 337 14.51 -5.71 -9.00
CA VAL A 337 14.33 -6.66 -7.90
C VAL A 337 14.37 -8.11 -8.40
N LEU A 338 13.65 -8.41 -9.48
CA LEU A 338 13.61 -9.76 -10.05
C LEU A 338 14.97 -10.19 -10.64
N GLU A 339 15.68 -9.28 -11.30
CA GLU A 339 17.04 -9.53 -11.82
C GLU A 339 18.02 -9.82 -10.67
N ARG A 340 18.00 -9.02 -9.58
CA ARG A 340 18.82 -9.24 -8.38
C ARG A 340 18.47 -10.56 -7.70
N ALA A 341 17.18 -10.87 -7.56
CA ALA A 341 16.71 -12.12 -6.96
C ALA A 341 17.21 -13.34 -7.73
N LYS A 342 17.15 -13.30 -9.07
CA LYS A 342 17.64 -14.35 -9.97
C LYS A 342 19.16 -14.51 -9.89
N GLU A 343 19.89 -13.40 -9.95
CA GLU A 343 21.37 -13.38 -9.93
C GLU A 343 21.90 -13.98 -8.61
N LYS A 344 21.34 -13.54 -7.47
CA LYS A 344 21.77 -13.99 -6.15
C LYS A 344 21.11 -15.28 -5.68
N LYS A 345 20.08 -15.77 -6.37
CA LYS A 345 19.26 -16.93 -5.98
C LYS A 345 18.61 -16.74 -4.61
N ILE A 346 18.06 -15.56 -4.35
CA ILE A 346 17.37 -15.19 -3.13
C ILE A 346 15.90 -14.80 -3.44
N PRO A 347 14.99 -14.84 -2.46
CA PRO A 347 13.62 -14.38 -2.63
C PRO A 347 13.54 -12.90 -3.08
N PRO A 348 12.53 -12.50 -3.89
CA PRO A 348 12.38 -11.12 -4.34
C PRO A 348 12.26 -10.10 -3.18
N ARG A 349 11.65 -10.46 -2.05
CA ARG A 349 11.58 -9.60 -0.86
C ARG A 349 12.96 -9.31 -0.28
N GLU A 350 13.82 -10.31 -0.20
CA GLU A 350 15.19 -10.15 0.28
C GLU A 350 16.00 -9.25 -0.67
N ALA A 351 15.92 -9.51 -1.97
CA ALA A 351 16.54 -8.67 -3.00
C ALA A 351 16.07 -7.21 -2.92
N ALA A 352 14.77 -6.98 -2.76
CA ALA A 352 14.19 -5.65 -2.62
C ALA A 352 14.69 -4.92 -1.36
N LEU A 353 14.78 -5.63 -0.23
CA LEU A 353 15.33 -5.07 1.01
C LEU A 353 16.82 -4.74 0.90
N GLU A 354 17.63 -5.58 0.25
CA GLU A 354 19.03 -5.26 0.00
C GLU A 354 19.18 -3.98 -0.82
N ILE A 355 18.44 -3.87 -1.93
CA ILE A 355 18.47 -2.68 -2.80
C ILE A 355 18.05 -1.43 -2.02
N ALA A 356 16.98 -1.51 -1.22
CA ALA A 356 16.52 -0.39 -0.42
C ALA A 356 17.59 0.04 0.60
N LYS A 357 18.17 -0.91 1.34
CA LYS A 357 19.25 -0.65 2.31
C LYS A 357 20.50 -0.05 1.65
N GLU A 358 20.92 -0.56 0.49
CA GLU A 358 22.04 0.00 -0.28
C GLU A 358 21.80 1.47 -0.63
N ARG A 359 20.58 1.81 -1.09
CA ARG A 359 20.21 3.19 -1.45
C ARG A 359 20.22 4.13 -0.24
N VAL A 360 19.68 3.68 0.90
CA VAL A 360 19.70 4.49 2.14
C VAL A 360 21.12 4.67 2.64
N ARG A 361 21.94 3.61 2.73
CA ARG A 361 23.34 3.72 3.14
C ARG A 361 24.14 4.69 2.27
N LYS A 362 23.93 4.64 0.95
CA LYS A 362 24.59 5.58 0.02
C LYS A 362 24.20 7.04 0.29
N ALA A 363 22.98 7.29 0.75
CA ALA A 363 22.51 8.64 1.07
C ALA A 363 22.96 9.10 2.47
N MET A 364 23.27 8.16 3.38
CA MET A 364 23.82 8.43 4.73
C MET A 364 25.32 8.74 4.71
N ALA A 365 26.05 8.24 3.70
CA ALA A 365 27.48 8.49 3.50
C ALA A 365 27.74 9.90 2.93
#